data_27b9a26e7b280c5ee7c1b7fd1373df26
#
_entry.id   27b9a26e7b280c5ee7c1b7fd1373df26
#
_cell.length_a   1.000
_cell.length_b   1.000
_cell.length_c   1.000
_cell.angle_alpha   90.00
_cell.angle_beta   90.00
_cell.angle_gamma   90.00
#
_symmetry.space_group_name_H-M   'P 1'
#
loop_
_entity.id
_entity.type
_entity.pdbx_description
1 polymer ?
#
loop_
_entity_poly.entity_id
_entity_poly.type
_entity_poly.pdbx_seq_one_letter_code
_entity_poly.pdbx_strand_id
1 'polypeptide(L)'
;MLAEGSDPSMLTAEFWVDARYQGQSFELTVPAQDWISRFHRSHFERYGYERPETPVEAVTLRVTVSAPSPDFTPVSLDAASSPPPSTSTDTFISGDLVQVESVRREDLLAGHELRGPAIIQEYSSTTWVPPNFYVQVDQWGCLHLLATD
;
A
#
# COMPACT_ATOMS: atom_id res chain seq x y z
N MET A 1 -21.74 -5.35 -3.18
CA MET A 1 -20.89 -5.76 -4.29
C MET A 1 -20.17 -7.03 -3.84
N LEU A 2 -20.60 -8.19 -4.31
CA LEU A 2 -19.84 -9.43 -4.15
C LEU A 2 -18.67 -9.33 -5.14
N ALA A 3 -17.43 -9.47 -4.66
CA ALA A 3 -16.29 -9.61 -5.54
C ALA A 3 -16.55 -10.84 -6.43
N GLU A 4 -16.58 -10.66 -7.74
CA GLU A 4 -16.76 -11.75 -8.69
C GLU A 4 -15.71 -12.83 -8.42
N GLY A 5 -16.16 -14.01 -8.00
CA GLY A 5 -15.35 -15.21 -7.84
C GLY A 5 -15.04 -15.68 -6.42
N SER A 6 -15.45 -14.98 -5.37
CA SER A 6 -15.25 -15.45 -4.00
C SER A 6 -16.40 -16.34 -3.54
N ASP A 7 -16.09 -17.51 -3.00
CA ASP A 7 -17.08 -18.38 -2.35
C ASP A 7 -17.62 -17.66 -1.10
N PRO A 8 -18.95 -17.42 -1.00
CA PRO A 8 -19.54 -16.74 0.17
C PRO A 8 -19.24 -17.45 1.51
N SER A 9 -18.98 -18.76 1.49
CA SER A 9 -18.65 -19.53 2.70
C SER A 9 -17.26 -19.19 3.26
N MET A 10 -16.40 -18.55 2.47
CA MET A 10 -15.05 -18.14 2.88
C MET A 10 -15.00 -16.69 3.36
N LEU A 11 -16.12 -15.97 3.32
CA LEU A 11 -16.19 -14.61 3.78
C LEU A 11 -16.26 -14.54 5.30
N THR A 12 -15.47 -13.68 5.90
CA THR A 12 -15.53 -13.34 7.32
C THR A 12 -16.10 -11.95 7.48
N ALA A 13 -17.12 -11.81 8.35
CA ALA A 13 -17.72 -10.52 8.64
C ALA A 13 -17.43 -10.11 10.08
N GLU A 14 -16.92 -8.90 10.26
CA GLU A 14 -16.71 -8.27 11.55
C GLU A 14 -17.63 -7.07 11.70
N PHE A 15 -18.23 -6.95 12.88
CA PHE A 15 -19.19 -5.89 13.18
C PHE A 15 -18.65 -5.02 14.31
N TRP A 16 -18.72 -3.72 14.13
CA TRP A 16 -18.21 -2.73 15.06
C TRP A 16 -19.23 -1.62 15.26
N VAL A 17 -19.17 -0.96 16.41
CA VAL A 17 -20.01 0.18 16.77
C VAL A 17 -19.13 1.33 17.19
N ASP A 18 -19.31 2.49 16.57
CA ASP A 18 -18.80 3.74 17.12
C ASP A 18 -19.83 4.23 18.13
N ALA A 19 -19.43 4.27 19.37
CA ALA A 19 -20.32 4.58 20.50
C ALA A 19 -19.80 5.76 21.31
N ARG A 20 -20.72 6.47 21.95
CA ARG A 20 -20.40 7.57 22.86
C ARG A 20 -21.42 7.63 24.01
N TYR A 21 -21.05 8.27 25.09
CA TYR A 21 -22.07 8.69 26.06
C TYR A 21 -22.95 9.79 25.46
N GLN A 22 -24.22 9.77 25.77
CA GLN A 22 -25.16 10.79 25.33
C GLN A 22 -24.66 12.20 25.69
N GLY A 23 -24.61 13.07 24.69
CA GLY A 23 -24.12 14.46 24.84
C GLY A 23 -22.62 14.63 24.78
N GLN A 24 -21.82 13.59 24.52
CA GLN A 24 -20.38 13.69 24.25
C GLN A 24 -20.09 13.77 22.76
N SER A 25 -18.98 14.42 22.39
CA SER A 25 -18.53 14.56 21.01
C SER A 25 -17.54 13.47 20.57
N PHE A 26 -16.93 12.75 21.53
CA PHE A 26 -15.92 11.73 21.24
C PHE A 26 -16.55 10.35 21.22
N GLU A 27 -16.19 9.58 20.21
CA GLU A 27 -16.64 8.22 19.98
C GLU A 27 -15.51 7.23 20.20
N LEU A 28 -15.84 6.04 20.65
CA LEU A 28 -14.95 4.89 20.70
C LEU A 28 -15.54 3.77 19.85
N THR A 29 -14.68 3.19 19.01
CA THR A 29 -15.06 2.02 18.20
C THR A 29 -14.88 0.76 19.03
N VAL A 30 -15.93 -0.01 19.19
CA VAL A 30 -15.94 -1.28 19.94
C VAL A 30 -16.59 -2.39 19.12
N PRO A 31 -16.24 -3.67 19.36
CA PRO A 31 -16.94 -4.79 18.72
C PRO A 31 -18.44 -4.75 19.02
N ALA A 32 -19.27 -5.07 18.02
CA ALA A 32 -20.72 -4.97 18.15
C ALA A 32 -21.32 -5.94 19.17
N GLN A 33 -20.68 -7.08 19.43
CA GLN A 33 -21.12 -7.98 20.48
C GLN A 33 -20.90 -7.35 21.84
N ASP A 34 -21.95 -7.27 22.69
CA ASP A 34 -21.91 -6.66 24.02
C ASP A 34 -21.33 -5.24 24.04
N TRP A 35 -21.58 -4.48 22.97
CA TRP A 35 -20.93 -3.22 22.71
C TRP A 35 -21.03 -2.18 23.83
N ILE A 36 -22.13 -2.15 24.58
CA ILE A 36 -22.32 -1.22 25.71
C ILE A 36 -21.28 -1.49 26.81
N SER A 37 -21.18 -2.75 27.25
CA SER A 37 -20.22 -3.15 28.30
C SER A 37 -18.77 -2.96 27.82
N ARG A 38 -18.51 -3.24 26.54
CA ARG A 38 -17.20 -3.02 25.93
C ARG A 38 -16.86 -1.53 25.84
N PHE A 39 -17.84 -0.70 25.52
CA PHE A 39 -17.67 0.75 25.49
C PHE A 39 -17.27 1.29 26.87
N HIS A 40 -18.00 0.93 27.95
CA HIS A 40 -17.68 1.35 29.32
C HIS A 40 -16.23 0.96 29.67
N ARG A 41 -15.83 -0.29 29.39
CA ARG A 41 -14.47 -0.77 29.65
C ARG A 41 -13.43 0.02 28.87
N SER A 42 -13.60 0.17 27.54
CA SER A 42 -12.68 0.91 26.68
C SER A 42 -12.59 2.38 27.08
N HIS A 43 -13.71 2.96 27.53
CA HIS A 43 -13.73 4.33 28.03
C HIS A 43 -12.92 4.46 29.33
N PHE A 44 -13.08 3.50 30.24
CA PHE A 44 -12.30 3.46 31.48
C PHE A 44 -10.79 3.27 31.20
N GLU A 45 -10.43 2.35 30.32
CA GLU A 45 -9.04 2.11 29.93
C GLU A 45 -8.38 3.34 29.33
N ARG A 46 -9.12 4.10 28.54
CA ARG A 46 -8.60 5.27 27.82
C ARG A 46 -8.60 6.55 28.65
N TYR A 47 -9.61 6.75 29.48
CA TYR A 47 -9.84 8.02 30.19
C TYR A 47 -9.79 7.92 31.71
N GLY A 48 -9.67 6.71 32.27
CA GLY A 48 -9.58 6.47 33.71
C GLY A 48 -10.92 6.52 34.47
N TYR A 49 -12.05 6.66 33.76
CA TYR A 49 -13.38 6.66 34.37
C TYR A 49 -14.43 6.08 33.43
N GLU A 50 -15.55 5.63 34.01
CA GLU A 50 -16.77 5.22 33.29
C GLU A 50 -18.00 5.88 33.91
N ARG A 51 -19.11 5.90 33.17
CA ARG A 51 -20.40 6.46 33.63
C ARG A 51 -21.53 5.47 33.36
N PRO A 52 -21.68 4.42 34.19
CA PRO A 52 -22.67 3.35 33.94
C PRO A 52 -24.10 3.84 33.86
N GLU A 53 -24.43 4.94 34.60
CA GLU A 53 -25.77 5.53 34.65
C GLU A 53 -26.07 6.44 33.44
N THR A 54 -25.07 6.75 32.59
CA THR A 54 -25.27 7.61 31.43
C THR A 54 -25.60 6.74 30.20
N PRO A 55 -26.67 7.03 29.45
CA PRO A 55 -27.01 6.31 28.26
C PRO A 55 -25.87 6.37 27.25
N VAL A 56 -25.63 5.24 26.57
CA VAL A 56 -24.65 5.13 25.49
C VAL A 56 -25.39 5.11 24.14
N GLU A 57 -24.96 5.94 23.23
CA GLU A 57 -25.50 6.04 21.86
C GLU A 57 -24.60 5.30 20.89
N ALA A 58 -25.20 4.46 20.02
CA ALA A 58 -24.54 3.97 18.83
C ALA A 58 -24.64 5.04 17.74
N VAL A 59 -23.53 5.57 17.32
CA VAL A 59 -23.46 6.64 16.29
C VAL A 59 -23.31 6.05 14.91
N THR A 60 -22.41 5.07 14.76
CA THR A 60 -22.12 4.41 13.48
C THR A 60 -22.05 2.90 13.66
N LEU A 61 -22.65 2.16 12.75
CA LEU A 61 -22.43 0.72 12.62
C LEU A 61 -21.46 0.46 11.48
N ARG A 62 -20.40 -0.29 11.76
CA ARG A 62 -19.40 -0.68 10.78
C ARG A 62 -19.43 -2.17 10.53
N VAL A 63 -19.35 -2.54 9.27
CA VAL A 63 -19.22 -3.94 8.86
C VAL A 63 -18.00 -4.04 7.97
N THR A 64 -17.08 -4.91 8.33
CA THR A 64 -15.93 -5.26 7.49
C THR A 64 -16.12 -6.69 7.02
N VAL A 65 -16.13 -6.89 5.71
CA VAL A 65 -16.17 -8.22 5.12
C VAL A 65 -14.83 -8.48 4.47
N SER A 66 -14.18 -9.57 4.89
CA SER A 66 -12.89 -10.01 4.38
C SER A 66 -13.03 -11.34 3.63
N ALA A 67 -12.36 -11.45 2.50
CA ALA A 67 -12.17 -12.70 1.78
C ALA A 67 -10.72 -13.14 1.93
N PRO A 68 -10.42 -14.46 1.93
CA PRO A 68 -9.05 -14.91 1.83
C PRO A 68 -8.43 -14.36 0.53
N SER A 69 -7.22 -13.84 0.65
CA SER A 69 -6.45 -13.46 -0.54
C SER A 69 -6.06 -14.74 -1.29
N PRO A 70 -6.14 -14.75 -2.62
CA PRO A 70 -5.57 -15.86 -3.38
C PRO A 70 -4.08 -15.95 -3.08
N ASP A 71 -3.56 -17.19 -3.07
CA ASP A 71 -2.13 -17.42 -2.93
C ASP A 71 -1.40 -16.73 -4.08
N PHE A 72 -0.56 -15.76 -3.72
CA PHE A 72 0.29 -15.08 -4.68
C PHE A 72 1.66 -15.75 -4.69
N THR A 73 1.98 -16.41 -5.81
CA THR A 73 3.33 -16.91 -6.06
C THR A 73 4.01 -15.95 -7.03
N PRO A 74 5.02 -15.19 -6.58
CA PRO A 74 5.76 -14.30 -7.48
C PRO A 74 6.41 -15.11 -8.61
N VAL A 75 6.30 -14.59 -9.83
CA VAL A 75 7.02 -15.16 -10.98
C VAL A 75 8.39 -14.49 -11.05
N SER A 76 9.45 -15.28 -11.05
CA SER A 76 10.80 -14.75 -11.21
C SER A 76 11.05 -14.34 -12.67
N LEU A 77 11.76 -13.25 -12.85
CA LEU A 77 12.28 -12.84 -14.15
C LEU A 77 13.47 -13.71 -14.55
N ASP A 78 13.66 -13.87 -15.84
CA ASP A 78 14.88 -14.46 -16.39
C ASP A 78 16.09 -13.60 -16.05
N ALA A 79 17.25 -14.26 -15.89
CA ALA A 79 18.49 -13.54 -15.64
C ALA A 79 18.96 -12.79 -16.89
N ALA A 80 19.42 -11.57 -16.73
CA ALA A 80 19.98 -10.79 -17.80
C ALA A 80 21.31 -11.41 -18.29
N SER A 81 21.44 -11.52 -19.60
CA SER A 81 22.67 -11.97 -20.27
C SER A 81 23.39 -10.85 -21.04
N SER A 82 22.75 -9.70 -21.18
CA SER A 82 23.24 -8.50 -21.87
C SER A 82 22.63 -7.26 -21.24
N PRO A 83 23.19 -6.07 -21.46
CA PRO A 83 22.55 -4.83 -21.02
C PRO A 83 21.13 -4.67 -21.57
N PRO A 84 20.23 -3.95 -20.88
CA PRO A 84 18.88 -3.71 -21.37
C PRO A 84 18.90 -2.90 -22.66
N PRO A 85 17.98 -3.15 -23.59
CA PRO A 85 17.79 -2.29 -24.74
C PRO A 85 17.46 -0.87 -24.28
N SER A 86 18.20 0.12 -24.77
CA SER A 86 17.98 1.51 -24.38
C SER A 86 17.93 2.43 -25.58
N THR A 87 17.28 3.56 -25.39
CA THR A 87 17.24 4.67 -26.33
C THR A 87 17.70 5.93 -25.61
N SER A 88 18.08 6.95 -26.40
CA SER A 88 18.42 8.26 -25.84
C SER A 88 17.22 9.19 -25.98
N THR A 89 16.92 9.94 -24.91
CA THR A 89 15.84 10.92 -24.89
C THR A 89 16.31 12.23 -24.26
N ASP A 90 15.74 13.34 -24.72
CA ASP A 90 16.03 14.66 -24.16
C ASP A 90 15.05 14.95 -23.02
N THR A 91 15.55 15.42 -21.89
CA THR A 91 14.76 15.83 -20.75
C THR A 91 15.33 17.07 -20.07
N PHE A 92 14.51 17.79 -19.31
CA PHE A 92 14.98 18.94 -18.55
C PHE A 92 15.38 18.53 -17.13
N ILE A 93 16.62 18.84 -16.74
CA ILE A 93 17.13 18.65 -15.37
C ILE A 93 17.58 20.01 -14.85
N SER A 94 16.95 20.47 -13.78
CA SER A 94 17.26 21.79 -13.17
C SER A 94 17.20 22.99 -14.14
N GLY A 95 16.43 22.86 -15.22
CA GLY A 95 16.26 23.89 -16.24
C GLY A 95 17.14 23.71 -17.49
N ASP A 96 18.07 22.79 -17.48
CA ASP A 96 18.93 22.47 -18.61
C ASP A 96 18.39 21.26 -19.40
N LEU A 97 18.48 21.34 -20.73
CA LEU A 97 18.15 20.22 -21.59
C LEU A 97 19.31 19.21 -21.60
N VAL A 98 19.03 18.01 -21.11
CA VAL A 98 20.04 16.95 -20.97
C VAL A 98 19.56 15.70 -21.70
N GLN A 99 20.44 15.07 -22.42
CA GLN A 99 20.21 13.79 -23.05
C GLN A 99 20.47 12.68 -22.04
N VAL A 100 19.48 11.79 -21.83
CA VAL A 100 19.54 10.70 -20.85
C VAL A 100 19.19 9.37 -21.50
N GLU A 101 19.67 8.29 -20.91
CA GLU A 101 19.29 6.94 -21.29
C GLU A 101 17.83 6.66 -20.89
N SER A 102 17.08 6.01 -21.77
CA SER A 102 15.70 5.63 -21.55
C SER A 102 15.51 4.15 -21.87
N VAL A 103 14.97 3.41 -20.92
CA VAL A 103 14.71 1.98 -20.98
C VAL A 103 13.25 1.72 -20.72
N ARG A 104 12.66 0.74 -21.42
CA ARG A 104 11.29 0.29 -21.11
C ARG A 104 11.32 -0.70 -19.97
N ARG A 105 10.37 -0.56 -19.06
CA ARG A 105 10.24 -1.45 -17.89
C ARG A 105 10.14 -2.93 -18.27
N GLU A 106 9.43 -3.21 -19.34
CA GLU A 106 9.19 -4.57 -19.85
C GLU A 106 10.45 -5.24 -20.44
N ASP A 107 11.49 -4.45 -20.79
CA ASP A 107 12.75 -4.96 -21.29
C ASP A 107 13.77 -5.26 -20.18
N LEU A 108 13.40 -4.98 -18.92
CA LEU A 108 14.27 -5.21 -17.77
C LEU A 108 14.15 -6.65 -17.26
N LEU A 109 15.29 -7.29 -17.11
CA LEU A 109 15.45 -8.65 -16.58
C LEU A 109 16.20 -8.61 -15.23
N ALA A 110 16.17 -9.74 -14.51
CA ALA A 110 16.87 -9.88 -13.23
C ALA A 110 18.38 -9.67 -13.40
N GLY A 111 18.97 -8.80 -12.57
CA GLY A 111 20.38 -8.45 -12.61
C GLY A 111 20.74 -7.29 -13.56
N HIS A 112 19.77 -6.72 -14.29
CA HIS A 112 20.06 -5.48 -15.01
C HIS A 112 20.40 -4.35 -14.05
N GLU A 113 21.40 -3.56 -14.42
CA GLU A 113 21.76 -2.31 -13.74
C GLU A 113 21.64 -1.14 -14.74
N LEU A 114 21.07 -0.04 -14.27
CA LEU A 114 20.95 1.20 -15.03
C LEU A 114 21.48 2.36 -14.19
N ARG A 115 22.50 3.05 -14.69
CA ARG A 115 23.08 4.20 -13.99
C ARG A 115 22.38 5.49 -14.40
N GLY A 116 22.17 6.36 -13.40
CA GLY A 116 21.65 7.69 -13.65
C GLY A 116 22.68 8.68 -14.21
N PRO A 117 22.22 9.73 -14.91
CA PRO A 117 20.82 10.08 -15.10
C PRO A 117 20.13 9.20 -16.18
N ALA A 118 19.00 8.60 -15.84
CA ALA A 118 18.26 7.71 -16.73
C ALA A 118 16.76 7.73 -16.46
N ILE A 119 15.97 7.21 -17.39
CA ILE A 119 14.53 7.09 -17.32
C ILE A 119 14.12 5.64 -17.58
N ILE A 120 13.26 5.09 -16.69
CA ILE A 120 12.59 3.82 -16.93
C ILE A 120 11.11 4.13 -17.20
N GLN A 121 10.67 3.81 -18.41
CA GLN A 121 9.30 4.07 -18.86
C GLN A 121 8.41 2.86 -18.60
N GLU A 122 7.24 3.10 -18.02
CA GLU A 122 6.17 2.12 -17.82
C GLU A 122 4.88 2.61 -18.48
N TYR A 123 3.89 1.74 -18.62
CA TYR A 123 2.61 2.10 -19.25
C TYR A 123 1.91 3.29 -18.55
N SER A 124 1.95 3.34 -17.22
CA SER A 124 1.21 4.36 -16.42
C SER A 124 2.13 5.23 -15.56
N SER A 125 3.44 5.01 -15.59
CA SER A 125 4.40 5.70 -14.74
C SER A 125 5.77 5.84 -15.41
N THR A 126 6.62 6.62 -14.77
CA THR A 126 8.02 6.80 -15.17
C THR A 126 8.88 6.84 -13.93
N THR A 127 9.93 6.02 -13.89
CA THR A 127 10.92 6.07 -12.81
C THR A 127 12.11 6.89 -13.28
N TRP A 128 12.39 7.96 -12.55
CA TRP A 128 13.60 8.76 -12.73
C TRP A 128 14.74 8.21 -11.89
N VAL A 129 15.89 7.95 -12.52
CA VAL A 129 17.14 7.56 -11.87
C VAL A 129 18.05 8.80 -11.85
N PRO A 130 18.25 9.45 -10.69
CA PRO A 130 19.05 10.66 -10.60
C PRO A 130 20.53 10.43 -10.91
N PRO A 131 21.30 11.48 -11.26
CA PRO A 131 22.75 11.41 -11.20
C PRO A 131 23.23 10.92 -9.83
N ASN A 132 24.30 10.15 -9.77
CA ASN A 132 24.84 9.53 -8.56
C ASN A 132 23.94 8.43 -7.93
N PHE A 133 22.98 7.93 -8.69
CA PHE A 133 22.22 6.74 -8.35
C PHE A 133 22.31 5.71 -9.46
N TYR A 134 22.03 4.48 -9.10
CA TYR A 134 21.80 3.42 -10.07
C TYR A 134 20.61 2.56 -9.61
N VAL A 135 19.97 1.92 -10.56
CA VAL A 135 18.92 0.93 -10.32
C VAL A 135 19.49 -0.45 -10.52
N GLN A 136 19.16 -1.37 -9.63
CA GLN A 136 19.38 -2.80 -9.79
C GLN A 136 18.03 -3.51 -9.81
N VAL A 137 17.84 -4.42 -10.75
CA VAL A 137 16.62 -5.23 -10.88
C VAL A 137 16.82 -6.57 -10.18
N ASP A 138 15.97 -6.90 -9.21
CA ASP A 138 16.03 -8.19 -8.54
C ASP A 138 15.31 -9.31 -9.34
N GLN A 139 15.37 -10.53 -8.83
CA GLN A 139 14.73 -11.68 -9.44
C GLN A 139 13.20 -11.59 -9.53
N TRP A 140 12.58 -10.73 -8.76
CA TRP A 140 11.14 -10.52 -8.75
C TRP A 140 10.71 -9.32 -9.58
N GLY A 141 11.69 -8.67 -10.21
CA GLY A 141 11.46 -7.48 -10.99
C GLY A 141 11.33 -6.20 -10.16
N CYS A 142 11.66 -6.19 -8.87
CA CYS A 142 11.71 -4.94 -8.10
C CYS A 142 12.90 -4.09 -8.51
N LEU A 143 12.69 -2.77 -8.55
CA LEU A 143 13.73 -1.79 -8.83
C LEU A 143 14.32 -1.31 -7.50
N HIS A 144 15.57 -1.62 -7.24
CA HIS A 144 16.33 -1.11 -6.10
C HIS A 144 17.11 0.12 -6.54
N LEU A 145 16.69 1.30 -6.08
CA LEU A 145 17.38 2.56 -6.36
C LEU A 145 18.45 2.79 -5.26
N LEU A 146 19.71 2.77 -5.66
CA LEU A 146 20.86 2.81 -4.76
C LEU A 146 21.75 4.01 -5.09
N ALA A 147 22.30 4.68 -4.08
CA ALA A 147 23.28 5.74 -4.29
C ALA A 147 24.63 5.13 -4.75
N THR A 148 25.30 5.81 -5.66
CA THR A 148 26.73 5.54 -5.93
C THR A 148 27.56 6.25 -4.89
N ASP A 149 28.56 5.57 -4.35
CA ASP A 149 29.55 6.17 -3.44
C ASP A 149 30.34 7.31 -4.10
#